data_d8abe99bfd367959b44af94084d0dfa7
#
_entry.id   d8abe99bfd367959b44af94084d0dfa7
#
_cell.length_a   1.000
_cell.length_b   1.000
_cell.length_c   1.000
_cell.angle_alpha   90.00
_cell.angle_beta   90.00
_cell.angle_gamma   90.00
#
_symmetry.space_group_name_H-M   'P 1'
#
loop_
_entity.id
_entity.type
_entity.pdbx_description
1 polymer ?
#
loop_
_entity_poly.entity_id
_entity_poly.type
_entity_poly.pdbx_seq_one_letter_code
_entity_poly.pdbx_strand_id
1 'polypeptide(L)'
;MLIVLSLGGSILAKNLDPDRFLKYANALRDISKKHTLLVVTGGGEAARDYIGAARAMGADEVTCDYIGIEITRLNARLLISALGHDAYPEIPSNHPEASKAMTSGKVVVMGGVTPGQTTDAVASILA
;
A
#
# COMPACT_ATOMS: atom_id res chain seq x y z
N MET A 1 -16.58 3.30 -12.15
CA MET A 1 -15.28 3.05 -12.83
C MET A 1 -14.27 2.57 -11.79
N LEU A 2 -13.41 1.65 -12.16
CA LEU A 2 -12.30 1.25 -11.30
C LEU A 2 -11.14 2.23 -11.45
N ILE A 3 -10.67 2.76 -10.32
CA ILE A 3 -9.49 3.62 -10.28
C ILE A 3 -8.43 2.93 -9.43
N VAL A 4 -7.21 2.82 -9.96
CA VAL A 4 -6.06 2.29 -9.24
C VAL A 4 -5.08 3.43 -9.02
N LEU A 5 -4.78 3.71 -7.74
CA LEU A 5 -3.84 4.76 -7.36
C LEU A 5 -2.62 4.17 -6.69
N SER A 6 -1.45 4.62 -7.11
CA SER A 6 -0.19 4.29 -6.46
C SER A 6 0.23 5.48 -5.59
N LEU A 7 0.34 5.26 -4.28
CA LEU A 7 0.81 6.28 -3.34
C LEU A 7 2.21 5.91 -2.85
N GLY A 8 3.19 6.69 -3.26
CA GLY A 8 4.56 6.49 -2.83
C GLY A 8 4.69 6.64 -1.32
N GLY A 9 5.47 5.75 -0.70
CA GLY A 9 5.68 5.80 0.74
C GLY A 9 6.41 7.06 1.19
N SER A 10 7.24 7.63 0.34
CA SER A 10 7.96 8.89 0.63
C SER A 10 7.00 10.06 0.81
N ILE A 11 5.84 10.01 0.18
CA ILE A 11 4.83 11.06 0.28
C ILE A 11 3.83 10.72 1.38
N LEU A 12 3.25 9.52 1.33
CA LEU A 12 2.21 9.10 2.26
C LEU A 12 2.72 8.99 3.70
N ALA A 13 3.85 8.32 3.89
CA ALA A 13 4.36 7.96 5.20
C ALA A 13 5.51 8.85 5.67
N LYS A 14 5.67 10.03 5.08
CA LYS A 14 6.75 10.96 5.46
C LYS A 14 6.64 11.29 6.94
N ASN A 15 7.72 11.00 7.69
CA ASN A 15 7.81 11.24 9.13
C ASN A 15 6.71 10.54 9.95
N LEU A 16 6.00 9.56 9.36
CA LEU A 16 4.86 8.89 10.00
C LEU A 16 3.85 9.88 10.60
N ASP A 17 3.58 10.96 9.88
CA ASP A 17 2.70 12.03 10.31
C ASP A 17 1.23 11.60 10.21
N PRO A 18 0.50 11.45 11.34
CA PRO A 18 -0.91 11.05 11.31
C PRO A 18 -1.79 12.01 10.50
N ASP A 19 -1.52 13.31 10.55
CA ASP A 19 -2.32 14.29 9.82
C ASP A 19 -2.22 14.08 8.31
N ARG A 20 -1.06 13.67 7.83
CA ARG A 20 -0.86 13.36 6.42
C ARG A 20 -1.70 12.15 5.99
N PHE A 21 -1.70 11.08 6.80
CA PHE A 21 -2.54 9.91 6.54
C PHE A 21 -4.02 10.28 6.51
N LEU A 22 -4.46 11.10 7.45
CA LEU A 22 -5.85 11.55 7.52
C LEU A 22 -6.23 12.41 6.31
N LYS A 23 -5.33 13.27 5.86
CA LYS A 23 -5.55 14.10 4.68
C LYS A 23 -5.76 13.25 3.43
N TYR A 24 -4.88 12.25 3.21
CA TYR A 24 -5.02 11.35 2.08
C TYR A 24 -6.27 10.49 2.21
N ALA A 25 -6.58 10.02 3.42
CA ALA A 25 -7.80 9.24 3.65
C ALA A 25 -9.06 10.01 3.26
N ASN A 26 -9.13 11.30 3.61
CA ASN A 26 -10.27 12.14 3.23
C ASN A 26 -10.40 12.29 1.72
N ALA A 27 -9.30 12.50 1.01
CA ALA A 27 -9.31 12.60 -0.45
C ALA A 27 -9.75 11.28 -1.10
N LEU A 28 -9.24 10.15 -0.60
CA LEU A 28 -9.60 8.83 -1.11
C LEU A 28 -11.07 8.50 -0.86
N ARG A 29 -11.58 8.89 0.30
CA ARG A 29 -12.99 8.70 0.65
C ARG A 29 -13.90 9.41 -0.33
N ASP A 30 -13.54 10.64 -0.71
CA ASP A 30 -14.33 11.40 -1.69
C ASP A 30 -14.34 10.73 -3.06
N ILE A 31 -13.19 10.22 -3.51
CA ILE A 31 -13.10 9.49 -4.78
C ILE A 31 -13.96 8.23 -4.74
N SER A 32 -13.94 7.52 -3.62
CA SER A 32 -14.63 6.23 -3.47
C SER A 32 -16.15 6.35 -3.48
N LYS A 33 -16.70 7.54 -3.29
CA LYS A 33 -18.14 7.76 -3.37
C LYS A 33 -18.71 7.52 -4.77
N LYS A 34 -17.88 7.71 -5.81
CA LYS A 34 -18.31 7.60 -7.21
C LYS A 34 -17.59 6.50 -7.99
N HIS A 35 -16.56 5.91 -7.42
CA HIS A 35 -15.69 4.96 -8.12
C HIS A 35 -15.29 3.82 -7.20
N THR A 36 -15.02 2.65 -7.78
CA THR A 36 -14.32 1.58 -7.08
C THR A 36 -12.85 1.95 -7.02
N LEU A 37 -12.27 1.94 -5.83
CA LEU A 37 -10.92 2.45 -5.61
C LEU A 37 -10.02 1.39 -5.01
N LEU A 38 -8.89 1.16 -5.68
CA LEU A 38 -7.79 0.35 -5.18
C LEU A 38 -6.56 1.25 -5.01
N VAL A 39 -5.98 1.24 -3.83
CA VAL A 39 -4.79 2.03 -3.51
C VAL A 39 -3.64 1.09 -3.23
N VAL A 40 -2.51 1.32 -3.87
CA VAL A 40 -1.29 0.54 -3.64
C VAL A 40 -0.27 1.47 -2.99
N THR A 41 0.19 1.11 -1.78
CA THR A 41 1.13 1.94 -1.02
C THR A 41 2.56 1.47 -1.21
N GLY A 42 3.50 2.43 -1.26
CA GLY A 42 4.92 2.17 -1.30
C GLY A 42 5.57 2.11 0.08
N GLY A 43 6.86 1.85 0.12
CA GLY A 43 7.63 1.69 1.36
C GLY A 43 8.30 2.97 1.87
N GLY A 44 8.71 3.84 0.98
CA GLY A 44 9.35 5.11 1.34
C GLY A 44 10.72 4.96 2.00
N GLU A 45 11.06 5.94 2.83
CA GLU A 45 12.35 5.96 3.53
C GLU A 45 12.52 4.78 4.48
N ALA A 46 11.44 4.37 5.15
CA ALA A 46 11.51 3.24 6.06
C ALA A 46 11.94 1.96 5.34
N ALA A 47 11.40 1.70 4.16
CA ALA A 47 11.81 0.55 3.36
C ALA A 47 13.28 0.65 2.99
N ARG A 48 13.74 1.82 2.54
CA ARG A 48 15.13 2.04 2.17
C ARG A 48 16.07 1.81 3.36
N ASP A 49 15.70 2.31 4.53
CA ASP A 49 16.52 2.18 5.74
C ASP A 49 16.59 0.73 6.22
N TYR A 50 15.46 0.02 6.24
CA TYR A 50 15.42 -1.38 6.62
C TYR A 50 16.19 -2.26 5.63
N ILE A 51 16.01 -2.03 4.34
CA ILE A 51 16.72 -2.80 3.29
C ILE A 51 18.22 -2.53 3.37
N GLY A 52 18.61 -1.27 3.59
CA GLY A 52 20.02 -0.90 3.74
C GLY A 52 20.67 -1.61 4.91
N ALA A 53 19.98 -1.68 6.06
CA ALA A 53 20.49 -2.39 7.23
C ALA A 53 20.61 -3.90 6.96
N ALA A 54 19.59 -4.49 6.35
CA ALA A 54 19.60 -5.91 6.01
C ALA A 54 20.74 -6.24 5.05
N ARG A 55 20.92 -5.44 4.03
CA ARG A 55 21.99 -5.63 3.04
C ARG A 55 23.36 -5.51 3.69
N ALA A 56 23.54 -4.55 4.60
CA ALA A 56 24.79 -4.37 5.34
C ALA A 56 25.12 -5.57 6.23
N MET A 57 24.10 -6.29 6.71
CA MET A 57 24.26 -7.51 7.51
C MET A 57 24.43 -8.78 6.66
N GLY A 58 24.43 -8.65 5.33
CA GLY A 58 24.63 -9.77 4.43
C GLY A 58 23.36 -10.45 3.93
N ALA A 59 22.19 -9.85 4.12
CA ALA A 59 20.96 -10.41 3.59
C ALA A 59 21.00 -10.46 2.06
N ASP A 60 20.41 -11.50 1.47
CA ASP A 60 20.30 -11.60 0.02
C ASP A 60 19.20 -10.68 -0.51
N GLU A 61 19.14 -10.53 -1.85
CA GLU A 61 18.17 -9.63 -2.47
C GLU A 61 16.73 -10.09 -2.28
N VAL A 62 16.46 -11.38 -2.21
CA VAL A 62 15.12 -11.91 -1.94
C VAL A 62 14.64 -11.49 -0.55
N THR A 63 15.51 -11.61 0.45
CA THR A 63 15.20 -11.17 1.82
C THR A 63 14.94 -9.67 1.86
N CYS A 64 15.77 -8.89 1.17
CA CYS A 64 15.57 -7.43 1.08
C CYS A 64 14.22 -7.09 0.45
N ASP A 65 13.83 -7.80 -0.61
CA ASP A 65 12.53 -7.59 -1.26
C ASP A 65 11.37 -7.91 -0.30
N TYR A 66 11.47 -8.99 0.47
CA TYR A 66 10.45 -9.32 1.47
C TYR A 66 10.33 -8.23 2.53
N ILE A 67 11.44 -7.71 3.02
CA ILE A 67 11.45 -6.62 3.99
C ILE A 67 10.74 -5.40 3.40
N GLY A 68 11.06 -5.06 2.16
CA GLY A 68 10.40 -3.95 1.46
C GLY A 68 8.89 -4.14 1.36
N ILE A 69 8.45 -5.34 1.01
CA ILE A 69 7.02 -5.69 0.92
C ILE A 69 6.34 -5.50 2.28
N GLU A 70 6.96 -5.98 3.35
CA GLU A 70 6.39 -5.83 4.70
C GLU A 70 6.21 -4.38 5.09
N ILE A 71 7.17 -3.52 4.75
CA ILE A 71 7.05 -2.08 5.02
C ILE A 71 5.90 -1.46 4.21
N THR A 72 5.73 -1.84 2.93
CA THR A 72 4.60 -1.35 2.15
C THR A 72 3.27 -1.74 2.79
N ARG A 73 3.20 -2.94 3.34
CA ARG A 73 1.99 -3.44 4.01
C ARG A 73 1.72 -2.72 5.33
N LEU A 74 2.78 -2.34 6.06
CA LEU A 74 2.62 -1.51 7.26
C LEU A 74 2.04 -0.14 6.91
N ASN A 75 2.52 0.49 5.84
CA ASN A 75 1.97 1.76 5.38
C ASN A 75 0.50 1.61 4.94
N ALA A 76 0.18 0.50 4.28
CA ALA A 76 -1.20 0.18 3.93
C ALA A 76 -2.07 0.05 5.20
N ARG A 77 -1.57 -0.60 6.23
CA ARG A 77 -2.28 -0.78 7.50
C ARG A 77 -2.58 0.57 8.15
N LEU A 78 -1.63 1.49 8.13
CA LEU A 78 -1.85 2.83 8.68
C LEU A 78 -2.90 3.60 7.89
N LEU A 79 -2.90 3.48 6.56
CA LEU A 79 -3.90 4.14 5.73
C LEU A 79 -5.30 3.56 5.97
N ILE A 80 -5.42 2.25 6.13
CA ILE A 80 -6.68 1.60 6.50
C ILE A 80 -7.18 2.15 7.84
N SER A 81 -6.27 2.32 8.80
CA SER A 81 -6.62 2.90 10.11
C SER A 81 -7.17 4.32 9.98
N ALA A 82 -6.60 5.11 9.07
CA ALA A 82 -7.08 6.48 8.83
C ALA A 82 -8.44 6.50 8.12
N LEU A 83 -8.69 5.54 7.23
CA LEU A 83 -9.97 5.42 6.51
C LEU A 83 -11.09 4.89 7.39
N GLY A 84 -10.76 4.07 8.39
CA GLY A 84 -11.76 3.47 9.29
C GLY A 84 -12.74 2.57 8.56
N HIS A 85 -14.02 2.79 8.75
CA HIS A 85 -15.09 1.98 8.15
C HIS A 85 -15.17 2.08 6.63
N ASP A 86 -14.57 3.08 6.03
CA ASP A 86 -14.58 3.26 4.58
C ASP A 86 -13.56 2.37 3.87
N ALA A 87 -12.66 1.73 4.62
CA ALA A 87 -11.68 0.82 4.06
C ALA A 87 -12.11 -0.63 4.21
N TYR A 88 -11.80 -1.45 3.21
CA TYR A 88 -11.82 -2.89 3.36
C TYR A 88 -10.77 -3.25 4.43
N PRO A 89 -11.13 -4.04 5.46
CA PRO A 89 -10.29 -4.13 6.66
C PRO A 89 -9.01 -4.95 6.51
N GLU A 90 -8.91 -5.76 5.46
CA GLU A 90 -7.76 -6.62 5.24
C GLU A 90 -6.92 -6.10 4.08
N ILE A 91 -5.64 -6.45 4.09
CA ILE A 91 -4.70 -6.11 3.01
C ILE A 91 -4.60 -7.33 2.10
N PRO A 92 -5.08 -7.25 0.84
CA PRO A 92 -4.96 -8.39 -0.07
C PRO A 92 -3.51 -8.82 -0.26
N SER A 93 -3.29 -10.13 -0.32
CA SER A 93 -1.95 -10.70 -0.52
C SER A 93 -1.70 -11.17 -1.95
N ASN A 94 -2.74 -11.14 -2.79
CA ASN A 94 -2.66 -11.55 -4.19
C ASN A 94 -3.79 -10.91 -5.00
N HIS A 95 -3.74 -11.11 -6.31
CA HIS A 95 -4.73 -10.52 -7.22
C HIS A 95 -6.16 -11.04 -6.99
N PRO A 96 -6.39 -12.36 -6.79
CA PRO A 96 -7.74 -12.84 -6.49
C PRO A 96 -8.35 -12.22 -5.23
N GLU A 97 -7.55 -12.06 -4.17
CA GLU A 97 -8.03 -11.42 -2.94
C GLU A 97 -8.37 -9.95 -3.18
N ALA A 98 -7.55 -9.23 -3.96
CA ALA A 98 -7.82 -7.85 -4.31
C ALA A 98 -9.11 -7.72 -5.12
N SER A 99 -9.33 -8.58 -6.10
CA SER A 99 -10.54 -8.58 -6.91
C SER A 99 -11.79 -8.82 -6.06
N LYS A 100 -11.71 -9.76 -5.13
CA LYS A 100 -12.81 -10.04 -4.20
C LYS A 100 -13.08 -8.83 -3.30
N ALA A 101 -12.03 -8.23 -2.75
CA ALA A 101 -12.17 -7.08 -1.85
C ALA A 101 -12.82 -5.88 -2.57
N MET A 102 -12.56 -5.70 -3.85
CA MET A 102 -13.13 -4.60 -4.64
C MET A 102 -14.64 -4.72 -4.83
N THR A 103 -15.22 -5.90 -4.64
CA THR A 103 -16.68 -6.06 -4.69
C THR A 103 -17.38 -5.53 -3.44
N SER A 104 -16.64 -5.21 -2.38
CA SER A 104 -17.20 -4.74 -1.12
C SER A 104 -17.77 -3.33 -1.15
N GLY A 105 -17.40 -2.53 -2.16
CA GLY A 105 -17.77 -1.12 -2.23
C GLY A 105 -16.90 -0.22 -1.34
N LYS A 106 -15.93 -0.78 -0.64
CA LYS A 106 -15.01 -0.05 0.23
C LYS A 106 -13.68 0.22 -0.47
N VAL A 107 -12.92 1.18 0.04
CA VAL A 107 -11.57 1.45 -0.45
C VAL A 107 -10.68 0.26 -0.11
N VAL A 108 -10.07 -0.35 -1.12
CA VAL A 108 -9.14 -1.46 -0.93
C VAL A 108 -7.72 -0.90 -0.94
N VAL A 109 -6.96 -1.21 0.10
CA VAL A 109 -5.59 -0.75 0.24
C VAL A 109 -4.67 -1.96 0.30
N MET A 110 -3.63 -1.96 -0.54
CA MET A 110 -2.66 -3.06 -0.54
C MET A 110 -1.23 -2.53 -0.69
N GLY A 111 -0.27 -3.37 -0.40
CA GLY A 111 1.15 -3.11 -0.60
C GLY A 111 1.70 -3.98 -1.71
N GLY A 112 3.00 -4.27 -1.66
CA GLY A 112 3.64 -5.24 -2.54
C GLY A 112 3.16 -6.65 -2.24
N VAL A 113 3.17 -7.52 -3.24
CA VAL A 113 2.69 -8.90 -3.08
C VAL A 113 3.72 -9.96 -3.43
N THR A 114 4.69 -9.64 -4.28
CA THR A 114 5.67 -10.61 -4.78
C THR A 114 7.07 -10.00 -4.77
N PRO A 115 8.10 -10.72 -4.26
CA PRO A 115 9.47 -10.25 -4.36
C PRO A 115 9.86 -9.93 -5.79
N GLY A 116 10.59 -8.83 -5.99
CA GLY A 116 11.03 -8.40 -7.30
C GLY A 116 10.04 -7.56 -8.08
N GLN A 117 8.81 -7.36 -7.58
CA GLN A 117 7.84 -6.46 -8.19
C GLN A 117 7.81 -5.12 -7.47
N THR A 118 7.77 -4.03 -8.23
CA THR A 118 7.56 -2.70 -7.66
C THR A 118 6.08 -2.47 -7.38
N THR A 119 5.78 -1.48 -6.54
CA THR A 119 4.41 -1.04 -6.27
C THR A 119 3.70 -0.63 -7.57
N ASP A 120 4.40 0.08 -8.45
CA ASP A 120 3.83 0.51 -9.72
C ASP A 120 3.50 -0.67 -10.63
N ALA A 121 4.36 -1.71 -10.65
CA ALA A 121 4.10 -2.91 -11.41
C ALA A 121 2.85 -3.63 -10.90
N VAL A 122 2.68 -3.73 -9.58
CA VAL A 122 1.49 -4.34 -8.97
C VAL A 122 0.24 -3.55 -9.38
N ALA A 123 0.28 -2.22 -9.30
CA ALA A 123 -0.84 -1.37 -9.69
C ALA A 123 -1.20 -1.57 -11.17
N SER A 124 -0.20 -1.65 -12.06
CA SER A 124 -0.42 -1.88 -13.49
C SER A 124 -1.10 -3.21 -13.78
N ILE A 125 -0.71 -4.27 -13.08
CA ILE A 125 -1.30 -5.60 -13.26
C ILE A 125 -2.77 -5.60 -12.85
N LEU A 126 -3.11 -4.89 -11.77
CA LEU A 126 -4.46 -4.84 -11.23
C LEU A 126 -5.37 -3.87 -11.96
N ALA A 127 -4.80 -2.90 -12.66
CA ALA A 127 -5.59 -1.95 -13.44
C ALA A 127 -6.18 -2.61 -14.67
#